data_d16b7183a930c678fd714972613a4440
#
_entry.id   d16b7183a930c678fd714972613a4440
#
_cell.length_a   1.000
_cell.length_b   1.000
_cell.length_c   1.000
_cell.angle_alpha   90.00
_cell.angle_beta   90.00
_cell.angle_gamma   90.00
#
_symmetry.space_group_name_H-M   'P 1'
#
loop_
_entity.id
_entity.type
_entity.pdbx_description
1 polymer ?
#
loop_
_entity_poly.entity_id
_entity_poly.type
_entity_poly.pdbx_seq_one_letter_code
_entity_poly.pdbx_strand_id
1 'polypeptide(L)'
;MFTSNRGFSVWNARYSNGEAFTASTTGGYKVGAVNYTLMKAHRVIWAICNGAWPEGVIDHINGNTSDNRLENIRDVTQSENMKNIKTLVTNTSGFRGVCWQAASGKWMAYIDAGKRYHIGLFAEKAHAIDARNRAEAHHGFHENHGR
;
A
#
# COMPACT_ATOMS: atom_id res chain seq x y z
N MET A 1 10.06 -13.28 28.53
CA MET A 1 9.61 -14.48 29.31
C MET A 1 9.27 -13.99 30.71
N PHE A 2 8.10 -14.37 31.25
CA PHE A 2 7.73 -13.98 32.62
C PHE A 2 8.56 -14.80 33.61
N THR A 3 9.20 -14.13 34.55
CA THR A 3 10.09 -14.77 35.55
C THR A 3 9.35 -15.30 36.78
N SER A 4 8.01 -15.06 36.88
CA SER A 4 7.18 -15.58 37.95
C SER A 4 5.73 -15.79 37.51
N ASN A 5 5.03 -16.75 38.15
CA ASN A 5 3.58 -16.98 37.95
C ASN A 5 2.74 -15.73 38.23
N ARG A 6 3.15 -14.87 39.17
CA ARG A 6 2.46 -13.61 39.50
C ARG A 6 2.51 -12.63 38.33
N GLY A 7 3.65 -12.50 37.65
CA GLY A 7 3.78 -11.63 36.47
C GLY A 7 2.90 -12.11 35.32
N PHE A 8 2.82 -13.40 35.07
CA PHE A 8 1.95 -14.00 34.05
C PHE A 8 0.47 -13.78 34.35
N SER A 9 0.04 -13.98 35.63
CA SER A 9 -1.36 -13.78 36.02
C SER A 9 -1.80 -12.32 35.89
N VAL A 10 -0.96 -11.37 36.30
CA VAL A 10 -1.25 -9.93 36.16
C VAL A 10 -1.33 -9.53 34.68
N TRP A 11 -0.41 -10.05 33.85
CA TRP A 11 -0.43 -9.79 32.42
C TRP A 11 -1.69 -10.36 31.77
N ASN A 12 -2.04 -11.62 32.08
CA ASN A 12 -3.23 -12.27 31.56
C ASN A 12 -4.51 -11.52 31.97
N ALA A 13 -4.65 -11.13 33.24
CA ALA A 13 -5.81 -10.38 33.71
C ALA A 13 -5.99 -9.05 32.98
N ARG A 14 -4.89 -8.44 32.51
CA ARG A 14 -4.90 -7.12 31.86
C ARG A 14 -5.09 -7.21 30.34
N TYR A 15 -4.56 -8.24 29.69
CA TYR A 15 -4.40 -8.29 28.23
C TYR A 15 -5.03 -9.51 27.58
N SER A 16 -5.37 -10.58 28.31
CA SER A 16 -6.11 -11.70 27.73
C SER A 16 -7.48 -11.19 27.25
N ASN A 17 -7.88 -11.60 26.09
CA ASN A 17 -9.09 -11.16 25.37
C ASN A 17 -9.07 -9.68 24.91
N GLY A 18 -7.97 -8.95 25.09
CA GLY A 18 -7.80 -7.63 24.49
C GLY A 18 -7.37 -7.69 23.03
N GLU A 19 -7.77 -6.70 22.24
CA GLU A 19 -7.27 -6.54 20.87
C GLU A 19 -5.76 -6.24 20.92
N ALA A 20 -4.97 -6.96 20.13
CA ALA A 20 -3.55 -6.68 19.94
C ALA A 20 -3.34 -5.62 18.85
N PHE A 21 -2.18 -4.96 18.85
CA PHE A 21 -1.82 -3.98 17.81
C PHE A 21 -2.80 -2.79 17.73
N THR A 22 -3.19 -2.24 18.86
CA THR A 22 -4.14 -1.12 18.94
C THR A 22 -3.55 0.24 18.61
N ALA A 23 -2.22 0.41 18.71
CA ALA A 23 -1.54 1.64 18.31
C ALA A 23 -1.48 1.77 16.77
N SER A 24 -1.46 3.01 16.28
CA SER A 24 -1.36 3.30 14.85
C SER A 24 -0.23 4.28 14.55
N THR A 25 0.42 4.11 13.40
CA THR A 25 1.37 5.08 12.85
C THR A 25 0.65 6.24 12.16
N THR A 26 1.36 7.31 11.83
CA THR A 26 0.85 8.43 11.01
C THR A 26 0.34 7.99 9.63
N GLY A 27 0.84 6.87 9.10
CA GLY A 27 0.36 6.25 7.85
C GLY A 27 -0.83 5.30 8.03
N GLY A 28 -1.46 5.25 9.21
CA GLY A 28 -2.63 4.41 9.48
C GLY A 28 -2.34 2.92 9.73
N TYR A 29 -1.07 2.51 9.73
CA TYR A 29 -0.71 1.12 10.01
C TYR A 29 -0.87 0.79 11.49
N LYS A 30 -1.58 -0.29 11.79
CA LYS A 30 -1.64 -0.88 13.13
C LYS A 30 -0.27 -1.43 13.54
N VAL A 31 0.18 -1.11 14.77
CA VAL A 31 1.48 -1.53 15.31
C VAL A 31 1.36 -2.03 16.75
N GLY A 32 2.26 -2.92 17.13
CA GLY A 32 2.36 -3.46 18.48
C GLY A 32 3.74 -4.09 18.72
N ALA A 33 4.08 -4.39 19.97
CA ALA A 33 5.33 -5.00 20.33
C ALA A 33 5.18 -6.53 20.45
N VAL A 34 6.06 -7.26 19.78
CA VAL A 34 6.25 -8.71 19.93
C VAL A 34 7.69 -8.92 20.41
N ASN A 35 7.86 -9.54 21.59
CA ASN A 35 9.18 -9.71 22.20
C ASN A 35 10.01 -8.43 22.25
N TYR A 36 9.40 -7.33 22.73
CA TYR A 36 9.99 -6.00 22.81
C TYR A 36 10.37 -5.36 21.46
N THR A 37 10.03 -5.98 20.32
CA THR A 37 10.28 -5.42 18.99
C THR A 37 8.98 -4.88 18.41
N LEU A 38 8.98 -3.59 18.02
CA LEU A 38 7.82 -2.97 17.38
C LEU A 38 7.62 -3.55 15.98
N MET A 39 6.42 -4.06 15.74
CA MET A 39 6.06 -4.70 14.48
C MET A 39 4.73 -4.16 13.94
N LYS A 40 4.57 -4.18 12.62
CA LYS A 40 3.31 -3.86 11.96
C LYS A 40 2.39 -5.08 11.97
N ALA A 41 1.11 -4.87 12.32
CA ALA A 41 0.11 -5.93 12.45
C ALA A 41 -0.01 -6.82 11.21
N HIS A 42 -0.07 -6.24 10.01
CA HIS A 42 -0.20 -6.99 8.76
C HIS A 42 0.94 -8.01 8.53
N ARG A 43 2.18 -7.68 8.94
CA ARG A 43 3.31 -8.63 8.82
C ARG A 43 3.17 -9.80 9.79
N VAL A 44 2.70 -9.53 11.01
CA VAL A 44 2.48 -10.57 12.04
C VAL A 44 1.31 -11.46 11.63
N ILE A 45 0.20 -10.87 11.15
CA ILE A 45 -0.96 -11.62 10.64
C ILE A 45 -0.54 -12.52 9.47
N TRP A 46 0.22 -11.98 8.50
CA TRP A 46 0.77 -12.77 7.41
C TRP A 46 1.57 -13.97 7.90
N ALA A 47 2.52 -13.73 8.83
CA ALA A 47 3.39 -14.78 9.36
C ALA A 47 2.60 -15.88 10.10
N ILE A 48 1.57 -15.50 10.87
CA ILE A 48 0.70 -16.46 11.58
C ILE A 48 -0.09 -17.31 10.58
N CYS A 49 -0.68 -16.69 9.55
CA CYS A 49 -1.55 -17.38 8.60
C CYS A 49 -0.78 -18.25 7.58
N ASN A 50 0.43 -17.84 7.21
CA ASN A 50 1.23 -18.53 6.19
C ASN A 50 2.37 -19.38 6.77
N GLY A 51 2.60 -19.33 8.09
CA GLY A 51 3.67 -20.08 8.76
C GLY A 51 5.09 -19.56 8.49
N ALA A 52 5.24 -18.45 7.76
CA ALA A 52 6.53 -17.83 7.42
C ALA A 52 6.39 -16.31 7.34
N TRP A 53 7.47 -15.59 7.64
CA TRP A 53 7.53 -14.15 7.45
C TRP A 53 7.45 -13.78 5.96
N PRO A 54 6.81 -12.63 5.63
CA PRO A 54 6.78 -12.15 4.25
C PRO A 54 8.20 -11.84 3.75
N GLU A 55 8.52 -12.28 2.53
CA GLU A 55 9.82 -12.04 1.89
C GLU A 55 9.94 -10.61 1.36
N GLY A 56 8.83 -10.05 0.90
CA GLY A 56 8.76 -8.69 0.37
C GLY A 56 8.10 -7.70 1.31
N VAL A 57 7.32 -6.81 0.72
CA VAL A 57 6.47 -5.84 1.43
C VAL A 57 5.03 -6.31 1.42
N ILE A 58 4.35 -6.13 2.55
CA ILE A 58 2.91 -6.38 2.59
C ILE A 58 2.19 -5.15 2.02
N ASP A 59 1.46 -5.39 0.94
CA ASP A 59 0.60 -4.42 0.26
C ASP A 59 -0.87 -4.64 0.66
N HIS A 60 -1.62 -3.54 0.83
CA HIS A 60 -3.06 -3.56 1.06
C HIS A 60 -3.79 -3.35 -0.27
N ILE A 61 -4.47 -4.38 -0.77
CA ILE A 61 -5.10 -4.39 -2.09
C ILE A 61 -6.06 -3.20 -2.27
N ASN A 62 -6.87 -2.91 -1.25
CA ASN A 62 -7.80 -1.78 -1.26
C ASN A 62 -7.16 -0.42 -0.89
N GLY A 63 -5.84 -0.39 -0.59
CA GLY A 63 -5.10 0.79 -0.15
C GLY A 63 -5.48 1.31 1.24
N ASN A 64 -6.27 0.59 2.04
CA ASN A 64 -6.57 0.90 3.44
C ASN A 64 -5.57 0.18 4.36
N THR A 65 -4.60 0.91 4.88
CA THR A 65 -3.50 0.40 5.71
C THR A 65 -3.92 -0.14 7.08
N SER A 66 -5.16 0.08 7.50
CA SER A 66 -5.73 -0.45 8.74
C SER A 66 -6.55 -1.74 8.54
N ASP A 67 -6.91 -2.09 7.29
CA ASP A 67 -7.67 -3.29 6.94
C ASP A 67 -6.72 -4.48 6.71
N ASN A 68 -6.40 -5.17 7.80
CA ASN A 68 -5.42 -6.27 7.82
C ASN A 68 -6.06 -7.65 7.61
N ARG A 69 -7.27 -7.75 7.05
CA ARG A 69 -7.87 -9.03 6.67
C ARG A 69 -6.99 -9.74 5.67
N LEU A 70 -6.81 -11.05 5.81
CA LEU A 70 -5.89 -11.83 4.98
C LEU A 70 -6.19 -11.69 3.47
N GLU A 71 -7.47 -11.60 3.11
CA GLU A 71 -7.95 -11.40 1.74
C GLU A 71 -7.56 -10.04 1.13
N ASN A 72 -7.21 -9.07 2.00
CA ASN A 72 -6.83 -7.70 1.61
C ASN A 72 -5.32 -7.46 1.63
N ILE A 73 -4.52 -8.38 2.16
CA ILE A 73 -3.07 -8.24 2.24
C ILE A 73 -2.37 -9.25 1.34
N ARG A 74 -1.27 -8.84 0.72
CA ARG A 74 -0.45 -9.70 -0.13
C ARG A 74 1.04 -9.39 0.04
N ASP A 75 1.86 -10.42 -0.05
CA ASP A 75 3.32 -10.27 -0.08
C ASP A 75 3.76 -10.03 -1.51
N VAL A 76 4.37 -8.88 -1.76
CA VAL A 76 4.75 -8.43 -3.10
C VAL A 76 6.14 -7.83 -3.09
N THR A 77 6.76 -7.81 -4.26
CA THR A 77 8.00 -7.07 -4.45
C THR A 77 7.77 -5.55 -4.31
N GLN A 78 8.82 -4.80 -4.01
CA GLN A 78 8.75 -3.33 -3.95
C GLN A 78 8.24 -2.75 -5.29
N SER A 79 8.62 -3.35 -6.42
CA SER A 79 8.17 -2.92 -7.75
C SER A 79 6.66 -3.09 -7.94
N GLU A 80 6.11 -4.21 -7.50
CA GLU A 80 4.67 -4.48 -7.56
C GLU A 80 3.90 -3.56 -6.61
N ASN A 81 4.42 -3.33 -5.40
CA ASN A 81 3.81 -2.38 -4.46
C ASN A 81 3.74 -0.96 -5.04
N MET A 82 4.78 -0.52 -5.75
CA MET A 82 4.78 0.78 -6.44
C MET A 82 3.67 0.90 -7.50
N LYS A 83 3.19 -0.21 -8.05
CA LYS A 83 2.06 -0.23 -8.99
C LYS A 83 0.68 -0.11 -8.32
N ASN A 84 0.59 -0.14 -6.99
CA ASN A 84 -0.66 0.05 -6.22
C ASN A 84 -0.72 1.37 -5.44
N ILE A 85 0.15 2.33 -5.74
CA ILE A 85 0.20 3.61 -5.02
C ILE A 85 -0.95 4.53 -5.44
N LYS A 86 -1.62 5.13 -4.46
CA LYS A 86 -2.66 6.17 -4.67
C LYS A 86 -2.08 7.43 -5.32
N THR A 87 -2.93 8.15 -6.05
CA THR A 87 -2.57 9.48 -6.58
C THR A 87 -2.33 10.46 -5.44
N LEU A 88 -1.21 11.19 -5.51
CA LEU A 88 -0.88 12.22 -4.52
C LEU A 88 -1.88 13.38 -4.58
N VAL A 89 -2.21 13.95 -3.43
CA VAL A 89 -3.09 15.15 -3.32
C VAL A 89 -2.55 16.34 -4.12
N THR A 90 -1.23 16.41 -4.29
CA THR A 90 -0.55 17.47 -5.08
C THR A 90 -0.70 17.30 -6.60
N ASN A 91 -1.34 16.22 -7.05
CA ASN A 91 -1.57 16.01 -8.48
C ASN A 91 -2.69 16.93 -9.00
N THR A 92 -2.31 18.02 -9.63
CA THR A 92 -3.23 19.05 -10.17
C THR A 92 -4.12 18.55 -11.30
N SER A 93 -3.74 17.47 -11.99
CA SER A 93 -4.61 16.87 -13.03
C SER A 93 -5.71 15.98 -12.42
N GLY A 94 -5.55 15.53 -11.16
CA GLY A 94 -6.42 14.54 -10.52
C GLY A 94 -6.28 13.13 -11.10
N PHE A 95 -5.34 12.90 -12.03
CA PHE A 95 -5.09 11.59 -12.61
C PHE A 95 -3.58 11.32 -12.73
N ARG A 96 -3.12 10.21 -12.14
CA ARG A 96 -1.69 9.86 -12.11
C ARG A 96 -1.16 9.60 -13.53
N GLY A 97 0.02 10.17 -13.83
CA GLY A 97 0.64 10.04 -15.14
C GLY A 97 -0.01 10.86 -16.26
N VAL A 98 -0.93 11.77 -15.91
CA VAL A 98 -1.50 12.76 -16.83
C VAL A 98 -1.23 14.15 -16.27
N CYS A 99 -0.67 15.05 -17.07
CA CYS A 99 -0.43 16.44 -16.68
C CYS A 99 -0.60 17.39 -17.87
N TRP A 100 -0.92 18.64 -17.56
CA TRP A 100 -0.97 19.71 -18.57
C TRP A 100 0.45 20.16 -18.92
N GLN A 101 0.78 20.17 -20.21
CA GLN A 101 2.05 20.68 -20.70
C GLN A 101 1.82 22.05 -21.34
N ALA A 102 2.15 23.11 -20.61
CA ALA A 102 1.91 24.48 -21.02
C ALA A 102 2.61 24.85 -22.34
N ALA A 103 3.83 24.35 -22.56
CA ALA A 103 4.61 24.63 -23.77
C ALA A 103 3.93 24.18 -25.08
N SER A 104 3.15 23.09 -25.03
CA SER A 104 2.44 22.55 -26.19
C SER A 104 0.94 22.85 -26.17
N GLY A 105 0.39 23.35 -25.06
CA GLY A 105 -1.04 23.50 -24.86
C GLY A 105 -1.81 22.18 -24.93
N LYS A 106 -1.20 21.08 -24.43
CA LYS A 106 -1.78 19.74 -24.52
C LYS A 106 -1.64 18.96 -23.22
N TRP A 107 -2.44 17.93 -23.07
CA TRP A 107 -2.35 16.94 -21.99
C TRP A 107 -1.30 15.89 -22.33
N MET A 108 -0.29 15.78 -21.50
CA MET A 108 0.74 14.75 -21.61
C MET A 108 0.33 13.53 -20.79
N ALA A 109 0.39 12.34 -21.40
CA ALA A 109 0.29 11.07 -20.70
C ALA A 109 1.64 10.37 -20.66
N TYR A 110 2.01 9.82 -19.50
CA TYR A 110 3.23 9.03 -19.28
C TYR A 110 2.99 7.91 -18.27
N ILE A 111 3.85 6.90 -18.28
CA ILE A 111 3.84 5.81 -17.30
C ILE A 111 5.24 5.54 -16.78
N ASP A 112 5.38 5.34 -15.47
CA ASP A 112 6.62 4.93 -14.82
C ASP A 112 6.56 3.42 -14.54
N ALA A 113 7.22 2.62 -15.38
CA ALA A 113 7.30 1.16 -15.27
C ALA A 113 8.78 0.73 -15.30
N GLY A 114 9.49 0.96 -14.19
CA GLY A 114 10.95 0.83 -14.08
C GLY A 114 11.71 2.02 -14.69
N LYS A 115 11.24 2.51 -15.82
CA LYS A 115 11.63 3.81 -16.40
C LYS A 115 10.38 4.57 -16.85
N ARG A 116 10.53 5.87 -17.13
CA ARG A 116 9.44 6.69 -17.64
C ARG A 116 9.27 6.47 -19.16
N TYR A 117 8.03 6.11 -19.53
CA TYR A 117 7.61 6.04 -20.92
C TYR A 117 6.63 7.18 -21.22
N HIS A 118 6.96 7.99 -22.23
CA HIS A 118 6.05 9.00 -22.76
C HIS A 118 5.03 8.30 -23.69
N ILE A 119 3.73 8.42 -23.35
CA ILE A 119 2.66 7.78 -24.12
C ILE A 119 2.24 8.68 -25.28
N GLY A 120 2.04 9.98 -25.00
CA GLY A 120 1.66 10.94 -26.03
C GLY A 120 1.19 12.29 -25.48
N LEU A 121 0.87 13.19 -26.41
CA LEU A 121 0.27 14.49 -26.17
C LEU A 121 -1.12 14.54 -26.80
N PHE A 122 -2.14 14.94 -26.02
CA PHE A 122 -3.54 14.90 -26.38
C PHE A 122 -4.15 16.28 -26.23
N ALA A 123 -5.04 16.67 -27.13
CA ALA A 123 -5.78 17.92 -27.02
C ALA A 123 -6.75 17.88 -25.82
N GLU A 124 -7.33 16.72 -25.56
CA GLU A 124 -8.29 16.52 -24.49
C GLU A 124 -7.76 15.64 -23.38
N LYS A 125 -8.09 16.01 -22.12
CA LYS A 125 -7.70 15.26 -20.93
C LYS A 125 -8.24 13.84 -20.93
N ALA A 126 -9.46 13.62 -21.43
CA ALA A 126 -10.08 12.31 -21.49
C ALA A 126 -9.27 11.34 -22.34
N HIS A 127 -8.79 11.76 -23.50
CA HIS A 127 -7.95 10.94 -24.38
C HIS A 127 -6.59 10.61 -23.75
N ALA A 128 -6.00 11.54 -22.99
CA ALA A 128 -4.77 11.28 -22.24
C ALA A 128 -5.00 10.23 -21.14
N ILE A 129 -6.13 10.28 -20.43
CA ILE A 129 -6.52 9.30 -19.41
C ILE A 129 -6.72 7.92 -20.03
N ASP A 130 -7.45 7.83 -21.13
CA ASP A 130 -7.68 6.56 -21.85
C ASP A 130 -6.37 5.91 -22.31
N ALA A 131 -5.48 6.72 -22.88
CA ALA A 131 -4.17 6.24 -23.30
C ALA A 131 -3.35 5.72 -22.11
N ARG A 132 -3.42 6.42 -20.97
CA ARG A 132 -2.75 6.03 -19.73
C ARG A 132 -3.34 4.73 -19.14
N ASN A 133 -4.66 4.57 -19.13
CA ASN A 133 -5.32 3.34 -18.66
C ASN A 133 -4.94 2.12 -19.51
N ARG A 134 -4.87 2.28 -20.83
CA ARG A 134 -4.39 1.20 -21.72
C ARG A 134 -2.95 0.81 -21.45
N ALA A 135 -2.09 1.79 -21.17
CA ALA A 135 -0.70 1.52 -20.80
C ALA A 135 -0.60 0.82 -19.45
N GLU A 136 -1.45 1.16 -18.46
CA GLU A 136 -1.49 0.44 -17.16
C GLU A 136 -1.81 -1.05 -17.36
N ALA A 137 -2.85 -1.35 -18.12
CA ALA A 137 -3.23 -2.72 -18.44
C ALA A 137 -2.08 -3.49 -19.11
N HIS A 138 -1.40 -2.85 -20.07
CA HIS A 138 -0.25 -3.45 -20.77
C HIS A 138 0.95 -3.74 -19.86
N HIS A 139 1.22 -2.85 -18.89
CA HIS A 139 2.34 -2.99 -17.95
C HIS A 139 1.98 -3.72 -16.64
N GLY A 140 0.78 -4.31 -16.55
CA GLY A 140 0.34 -5.10 -15.39
C GLY A 140 0.24 -4.29 -14.10
N PHE A 141 -0.27 -3.06 -14.18
CA PHE A 141 -0.61 -2.27 -13.00
C PHE A 141 -1.90 -2.78 -12.38
N HIS A 142 -2.02 -2.65 -11.05
CA HIS A 142 -3.22 -3.05 -10.33
C HIS A 142 -4.39 -2.09 -10.63
N GLU A 143 -5.63 -2.60 -10.64
CA GLU A 143 -6.84 -1.80 -10.92
C GLU A 143 -7.03 -0.60 -9.98
N ASN A 144 -6.50 -0.68 -8.76
CA ASN A 144 -6.55 0.39 -7.76
C ASN A 144 -5.40 1.41 -7.90
N HIS A 145 -4.52 1.26 -8.91
CA HIS A 145 -3.42 2.19 -9.10
C HIS A 145 -3.91 3.61 -9.37
N GLY A 146 -3.47 4.56 -8.53
CA GLY A 146 -3.82 5.96 -8.70
C GLY A 146 -5.24 6.36 -8.26
N ARG A 147 -5.98 5.48 -7.57
CA ARG A 147 -7.33 5.75 -7.05
C ARG A 147 -7.32 6.12 -5.57
#